data_0da376d3a4ff49053c0f72934f74c974
#
_entry.id   0da376d3a4ff49053c0f72934f74c974
#
_cell.length_a   1.000
_cell.length_b   1.000
_cell.length_c   1.000
_cell.angle_alpha   90.00
_cell.angle_beta   90.00
_cell.angle_gamma   90.00
#
_symmetry.space_group_name_H-M   'P 1'
#
loop_
_entity.id
_entity.type
_entity.pdbx_description
1 polymer ?
#
loop_
_entity_poly.entity_id
_entity_poly.type
_entity_poly.pdbx_seq_one_letter_code
_entity_poly.pdbx_strand_id
1 'polypeptide(L)'
;MMVSQAEVMSDSRDDNEECPVVDIGRLEKRYSGWSIFGRKPIDALRGVDLQAGGGDVFGLLGPNGAGKTTLIKVLLGVVKPTSGTAKLFGKPVESVEARRRVGYLPESLRIDRHHTARSALHYYGRLSGMETQVIKRRTDELLDIVGLGNRDRESVSRFSKGMYQRLGLAQALMHDPDLLILDEPTDGLDPVGRNEVRRVIETLRDQGKTIFLNSHILQEVEMVCTRVAILSKGKIRGIVTVRELSQRLASEIVVFELGVPEELDGTDLMQRAASQLKVEKDHLTWRPIGAGVIDFTASLPGRDQLDQMVDLLRAEGVSILRLEKKQPSLEELFMQLVDDSAGDNAEEQP
;
A
#
# COMPACT_ATOMS: atom_id res chain seq x y z
N MET A 1 19.21 7.73 -63.11
CA MET A 1 18.55 6.62 -62.45
C MET A 1 18.73 6.82 -60.96
N MET A 2 17.72 7.36 -60.33
CA MET A 2 17.67 7.60 -58.87
C MET A 2 17.20 6.32 -58.20
N VAL A 3 17.94 5.85 -57.21
CA VAL A 3 17.47 4.81 -56.27
C VAL A 3 17.40 5.43 -54.90
N SER A 4 16.17 5.47 -54.41
CA SER A 4 15.77 5.99 -53.09
C SER A 4 16.29 5.10 -51.97
N GLN A 5 17.03 5.70 -51.02
CA GLN A 5 17.31 5.09 -49.74
C GLN A 5 16.12 5.35 -48.82
N ALA A 6 15.39 4.29 -48.48
CA ALA A 6 14.43 4.31 -47.38
C ALA A 6 15.19 4.02 -46.08
N GLU A 7 15.27 5.02 -45.21
CA GLU A 7 15.74 4.88 -43.85
C GLU A 7 14.76 4.02 -43.03
N VAL A 8 15.24 2.88 -42.59
CA VAL A 8 14.60 2.06 -41.57
C VAL A 8 14.92 2.70 -40.26
N MET A 9 14.00 3.47 -39.70
CA MET A 9 14.03 3.84 -38.28
C MET A 9 13.81 2.56 -37.45
N SER A 10 14.90 2.02 -36.93
CA SER A 10 14.86 1.01 -35.88
C SER A 10 14.39 1.67 -34.60
N ASP A 11 13.18 1.32 -34.22
CA ASP A 11 12.58 1.59 -32.90
C ASP A 11 13.43 0.85 -31.85
N SER A 12 14.40 1.55 -31.29
CA SER A 12 15.17 1.05 -30.15
C SER A 12 14.28 1.16 -28.91
N ARG A 13 13.47 0.12 -28.69
CA ARG A 13 12.93 -0.15 -27.37
C ARG A 13 14.10 -0.43 -26.45
N ASP A 14 14.24 0.37 -25.41
CA ASP A 14 15.16 0.11 -24.29
C ASP A 14 14.78 -1.22 -23.64
N ASP A 15 15.41 -2.31 -24.09
CA ASP A 15 15.32 -3.66 -23.52
C ASP A 15 16.19 -3.77 -22.25
N ASN A 16 16.00 -2.87 -21.28
CA ASN A 16 16.54 -3.01 -19.93
C ASN A 16 15.40 -3.10 -18.91
N GLU A 17 14.38 -3.91 -19.21
CA GLU A 17 13.40 -4.28 -18.18
C GLU A 17 14.07 -5.26 -17.21
N GLU A 18 14.60 -4.72 -16.10
CA GLU A 18 15.05 -5.53 -14.99
C GLU A 18 13.91 -6.48 -14.57
N CYS A 19 14.21 -7.78 -14.54
CA CYS A 19 13.25 -8.82 -14.16
C CYS A 19 12.63 -8.47 -12.79
N PRO A 20 11.30 -8.38 -12.68
CA PRO A 20 10.67 -8.00 -11.43
C PRO A 20 11.03 -8.97 -10.30
N VAL A 21 11.27 -8.41 -9.12
CA VAL A 21 11.55 -9.20 -7.91
C VAL A 21 10.34 -10.01 -7.47
N VAL A 22 9.15 -9.44 -7.61
CA VAL A 22 7.86 -10.12 -7.40
C VAL A 22 7.07 -10.02 -8.70
N ASP A 23 6.61 -11.15 -9.23
CA ASP A 23 5.79 -11.24 -10.43
C ASP A 23 4.62 -12.19 -10.21
N ILE A 24 3.41 -11.65 -10.23
CA ILE A 24 2.16 -12.36 -9.98
C ILE A 24 1.23 -12.17 -11.17
N GLY A 25 0.77 -13.29 -11.77
CA GLY A 25 -0.13 -13.28 -12.92
C GLY A 25 -1.39 -14.08 -12.67
N ARG A 26 -2.55 -13.41 -12.71
CA ARG A 26 -3.90 -13.97 -12.54
C ARG A 26 -4.02 -14.96 -11.38
N LEU A 27 -3.43 -14.58 -10.25
CA LEU A 27 -3.33 -15.46 -9.08
C LEU A 27 -4.67 -15.63 -8.39
N GLU A 28 -5.09 -16.89 -8.22
CA GLU A 28 -6.30 -17.24 -7.50
C GLU A 28 -6.01 -18.16 -6.33
N LYS A 29 -6.75 -17.97 -5.25
CA LYS A 29 -6.75 -18.89 -4.13
C LYS A 29 -8.12 -19.09 -3.56
N ARG A 30 -8.59 -20.33 -3.68
CA ARG A 30 -9.83 -20.82 -3.05
C ARG A 30 -9.49 -21.78 -1.93
N TYR A 31 -10.05 -21.54 -0.75
CA TYR A 31 -10.01 -22.48 0.35
C TYR A 31 -11.30 -23.31 0.33
N SER A 32 -11.14 -24.64 0.24
CA SER A 32 -12.27 -25.57 0.40
C SER A 32 -12.69 -25.58 1.86
N GLY A 33 -13.93 -25.23 2.13
CA GLY A 33 -14.50 -25.34 3.47
C GLY A 33 -14.70 -26.82 3.82
N TRP A 34 -13.81 -27.40 4.62
CA TRP A 34 -14.03 -28.74 5.18
C TRP A 34 -14.75 -28.56 6.51
N SER A 35 -16.05 -28.84 6.55
CA SER A 35 -16.83 -28.93 7.78
C SER A 35 -18.00 -29.87 7.57
N ILE A 36 -18.26 -30.68 8.55
CA ILE A 36 -19.44 -31.55 8.65
C ILE A 36 -20.77 -30.73 8.52
N PHE A 37 -20.69 -29.40 8.70
CA PHE A 37 -21.80 -28.44 8.59
C PHE A 37 -21.76 -27.57 7.32
N GLY A 38 -21.07 -27.98 6.24
CA GLY A 38 -21.18 -27.33 4.93
C GLY A 38 -20.69 -25.88 4.89
N ARG A 39 -19.48 -25.57 5.36
CA ARG A 39 -18.91 -24.21 5.15
C ARG A 39 -18.71 -23.97 3.66
N LYS A 40 -19.22 -22.84 3.16
CA LYS A 40 -19.01 -22.41 1.78
C LYS A 40 -17.51 -22.22 1.51
N PRO A 41 -17.03 -22.58 0.31
CA PRO A 41 -15.66 -22.27 -0.09
C PRO A 41 -15.42 -20.75 -0.04
N ILE A 42 -14.18 -20.37 0.31
CA ILE A 42 -13.79 -18.96 0.42
C ILE A 42 -12.79 -18.66 -0.69
N ASP A 43 -13.17 -17.76 -1.60
CA ASP A 43 -12.28 -17.22 -2.62
C ASP A 43 -11.46 -16.07 -2.00
N ALA A 44 -10.26 -16.40 -1.54
CA ALA A 44 -9.39 -15.44 -0.86
C ALA A 44 -8.63 -14.53 -1.85
N LEU A 45 -8.29 -15.06 -3.04
CA LEU A 45 -7.71 -14.30 -4.16
C LEU A 45 -8.46 -14.65 -5.44
N ARG A 46 -8.70 -13.65 -6.27
CA ARG A 46 -9.60 -13.73 -7.45
C ARG A 46 -8.96 -13.06 -8.67
N GLY A 47 -7.90 -13.66 -9.21
CA GLY A 47 -7.20 -13.13 -10.38
C GLY A 47 -6.36 -11.88 -10.05
N VAL A 48 -5.43 -12.02 -9.10
CA VAL A 48 -4.51 -10.94 -8.70
C VAL A 48 -3.37 -10.85 -9.70
N ASP A 49 -3.13 -9.65 -10.24
CA ASP A 49 -1.98 -9.30 -11.06
C ASP A 49 -1.16 -8.22 -10.33
N LEU A 50 0.15 -8.42 -10.17
CA LEU A 50 1.01 -7.51 -9.44
C LEU A 50 2.48 -7.73 -9.79
N GLN A 51 3.23 -6.63 -9.95
CA GLN A 51 4.68 -6.66 -10.13
C GLN A 51 5.36 -5.63 -9.23
N ALA A 52 6.46 -6.04 -8.57
CA ALA A 52 7.35 -5.15 -7.81
C ALA A 52 8.79 -5.27 -8.33
N GLY A 53 9.42 -4.14 -8.56
CA GLY A 53 10.80 -4.04 -9.04
C GLY A 53 11.86 -4.16 -7.94
N GLY A 54 13.13 -4.19 -8.35
CA GLY A 54 14.25 -4.10 -7.42
C GLY A 54 14.34 -2.72 -6.76
N GLY A 55 14.62 -2.67 -5.44
CA GLY A 55 14.70 -1.42 -4.68
C GLY A 55 13.37 -0.76 -4.34
N ASP A 56 12.23 -1.31 -4.81
CA ASP A 56 10.90 -0.81 -4.45
C ASP A 56 10.58 -1.08 -2.97
N VAL A 57 9.95 -0.10 -2.33
CA VAL A 57 9.15 -0.33 -1.12
C VAL A 57 7.69 -0.41 -1.56
N PHE A 58 7.22 -1.64 -1.76
CA PHE A 58 5.90 -1.92 -2.29
C PHE A 58 4.90 -2.17 -1.17
N GLY A 59 3.90 -1.30 -1.04
CA GLY A 59 2.83 -1.42 -0.04
C GLY A 59 1.67 -2.28 -0.54
N LEU A 60 1.18 -3.19 0.29
CA LEU A 60 -0.08 -3.89 0.09
C LEU A 60 -1.09 -3.38 1.12
N LEU A 61 -2.06 -2.60 0.68
CA LEU A 61 -3.07 -1.99 1.52
C LEU A 61 -4.43 -2.65 1.32
N GLY A 62 -5.22 -2.78 2.36
CA GLY A 62 -6.58 -3.30 2.26
C GLY A 62 -7.20 -3.64 3.62
N PRO A 63 -8.54 -3.74 3.70
CA PRO A 63 -9.23 -4.09 4.93
C PRO A 63 -8.91 -5.52 5.39
N ASN A 64 -9.28 -5.83 6.63
CA ASN A 64 -9.20 -7.19 7.14
C ASN A 64 -10.07 -8.13 6.31
N GLY A 65 -9.53 -9.30 5.94
CA GLY A 65 -10.22 -10.25 5.06
C GLY A 65 -10.09 -9.94 3.56
N ALA A 66 -9.38 -8.90 3.15
CA ALA A 66 -9.16 -8.57 1.73
C ALA A 66 -8.35 -9.64 0.96
N GLY A 67 -7.59 -10.49 1.64
CA GLY A 67 -6.72 -11.51 1.03
C GLY A 67 -5.22 -11.27 1.23
N LYS A 68 -4.81 -10.20 1.91
CA LYS A 68 -3.41 -9.78 2.11
C LYS A 68 -2.50 -10.89 2.65
N THR A 69 -2.86 -11.46 3.81
CA THR A 69 -2.10 -12.56 4.43
C THR A 69 -2.08 -13.81 3.54
N THR A 70 -3.14 -14.08 2.75
CA THR A 70 -3.15 -15.18 1.78
C THR A 70 -2.13 -14.94 0.68
N LEU A 71 -2.06 -13.73 0.13
CA LEU A 71 -1.08 -13.35 -0.89
C LEU A 71 0.35 -13.52 -0.37
N ILE A 72 0.64 -13.02 0.84
CA ILE A 72 1.95 -13.21 1.50
C ILE A 72 2.28 -14.70 1.66
N LYS A 73 1.33 -15.52 2.14
CA LYS A 73 1.55 -16.96 2.29
C LYS A 73 1.84 -17.67 0.96
N VAL A 74 1.26 -17.21 -0.14
CA VAL A 74 1.59 -17.70 -1.48
C VAL A 74 3.00 -17.28 -1.87
N LEU A 75 3.39 -16.01 -1.70
CA LEU A 75 4.74 -15.52 -1.99
C LEU A 75 5.81 -16.27 -1.20
N LEU A 76 5.53 -16.58 0.05
CA LEU A 76 6.42 -17.40 0.90
C LEU A 76 6.44 -18.90 0.53
N GLY A 77 5.61 -19.34 -0.43
CA GLY A 77 5.48 -20.75 -0.80
C GLY A 77 4.85 -21.64 0.28
N VAL A 78 4.21 -21.04 1.30
CA VAL A 78 3.51 -21.76 2.39
C VAL A 78 2.16 -22.27 1.92
N VAL A 79 1.51 -21.55 1.02
CA VAL A 79 0.21 -21.88 0.45
C VAL A 79 0.33 -21.94 -1.07
N LYS A 80 -0.06 -23.08 -1.66
CA LYS A 80 -0.13 -23.19 -3.13
C LYS A 80 -1.32 -22.42 -3.69
N PRO A 81 -1.17 -21.70 -4.80
CA PRO A 81 -2.29 -21.10 -5.51
C PRO A 81 -3.26 -22.18 -6.03
N THR A 82 -4.51 -21.78 -6.30
CA THR A 82 -5.49 -22.63 -6.98
C THR A 82 -5.29 -22.55 -8.50
N SER A 83 -5.00 -21.35 -9.00
CA SER A 83 -4.65 -21.08 -10.41
C SER A 83 -3.79 -19.82 -10.50
N GLY A 84 -3.28 -19.52 -11.69
CA GLY A 84 -2.37 -18.40 -11.91
C GLY A 84 -0.92 -18.72 -11.58
N THR A 85 -0.07 -17.69 -11.59
CA THR A 85 1.37 -17.81 -11.37
C THR A 85 1.86 -16.84 -10.31
N ALA A 86 2.88 -17.25 -9.54
CA ALA A 86 3.61 -16.38 -8.64
C ALA A 86 5.11 -16.72 -8.73
N LYS A 87 5.93 -15.69 -8.96
CA LYS A 87 7.38 -15.84 -9.11
C LYS A 87 8.09 -14.84 -8.21
N LEU A 88 9.26 -15.24 -7.72
CA LEU A 88 10.22 -14.39 -7.05
C LEU A 88 11.54 -14.47 -7.80
N PHE A 89 12.10 -13.30 -8.16
CA PHE A 89 13.35 -13.24 -8.92
C PHE A 89 13.30 -14.07 -10.22
N GLY A 90 12.16 -14.07 -10.92
CA GLY A 90 11.90 -14.86 -12.13
C GLY A 90 11.66 -16.35 -11.91
N LYS A 91 11.79 -16.88 -10.67
CA LYS A 91 11.61 -18.31 -10.32
C LYS A 91 10.25 -18.53 -9.62
N PRO A 92 9.61 -19.70 -9.80
CA PRO A 92 8.40 -20.03 -9.05
C PRO A 92 8.60 -19.89 -7.53
N VAL A 93 7.58 -19.45 -6.79
CA VAL A 93 7.64 -19.25 -5.33
C VAL A 93 7.95 -20.53 -4.54
N GLU A 94 7.71 -21.70 -5.13
CA GLU A 94 8.09 -23.01 -4.57
C GLU A 94 9.60 -23.26 -4.62
N SER A 95 10.37 -22.49 -5.40
CA SER A 95 11.83 -22.65 -5.50
C SER A 95 12.50 -22.34 -4.17
N VAL A 96 13.29 -23.30 -3.68
CA VAL A 96 14.11 -23.13 -2.47
C VAL A 96 15.13 -22.00 -2.65
N GLU A 97 15.69 -21.90 -3.86
CA GLU A 97 16.67 -20.87 -4.20
C GLU A 97 16.05 -19.45 -4.11
N ALA A 98 14.86 -19.26 -4.66
CA ALA A 98 14.14 -17.99 -4.55
C ALA A 98 13.85 -17.63 -3.09
N ARG A 99 13.35 -18.59 -2.30
CA ARG A 99 13.02 -18.36 -0.89
C ARG A 99 14.22 -18.06 0.00
N ARG A 100 15.41 -18.58 -0.32
CA ARG A 100 16.65 -18.24 0.40
C ARG A 100 17.02 -16.75 0.32
N ARG A 101 16.48 -16.03 -0.65
CA ARG A 101 16.69 -14.60 -0.88
C ARG A 101 15.60 -13.74 -0.22
N VAL A 102 14.67 -14.36 0.52
CA VAL A 102 13.53 -13.67 1.16
C VAL A 102 13.70 -13.64 2.66
N GLY A 103 13.65 -12.46 3.25
CA GLY A 103 13.46 -12.24 4.68
C GLY A 103 11.99 -12.05 5.00
N TYR A 104 11.52 -12.59 6.12
CA TYR A 104 10.12 -12.48 6.51
C TYR A 104 9.96 -12.07 7.96
N LEU A 105 9.20 -11.01 8.18
CA LEU A 105 8.72 -10.61 9.51
C LEU A 105 7.22 -10.90 9.58
N PRO A 106 6.78 -11.90 10.35
CA PRO A 106 5.36 -12.20 10.54
C PRO A 106 4.68 -11.19 11.49
N GLU A 107 3.37 -11.00 11.32
CA GLU A 107 2.52 -10.23 12.24
C GLU A 107 2.68 -10.73 13.69
N SER A 108 2.68 -12.04 13.90
CA SER A 108 2.85 -12.68 15.20
C SER A 108 4.24 -13.29 15.31
N LEU A 109 5.23 -12.44 15.57
CA LEU A 109 6.61 -12.89 15.83
C LEU A 109 6.69 -13.70 17.13
N ARG A 110 7.48 -14.78 17.13
CA ARG A 110 7.79 -15.57 18.31
C ARG A 110 9.28 -15.84 18.41
N ILE A 111 9.93 -15.16 19.34
CA ILE A 111 11.30 -15.46 19.76
C ILE A 111 11.23 -15.99 21.19
N ASP A 112 11.95 -17.07 21.46
CA ASP A 112 11.96 -17.68 22.79
C ASP A 112 12.47 -16.67 23.84
N ARG A 113 11.75 -16.57 24.94
CA ARG A 113 12.00 -15.59 26.02
C ARG A 113 13.32 -15.82 26.75
N HIS A 114 13.92 -16.99 26.62
CA HIS A 114 15.23 -17.33 27.20
C HIS A 114 16.38 -16.70 26.42
N HIS A 115 16.18 -16.27 25.19
CA HIS A 115 17.21 -15.61 24.41
C HIS A 115 17.47 -14.17 24.89
N THR A 116 18.70 -13.74 24.70
CA THR A 116 19.04 -12.33 24.53
C THR A 116 18.90 -11.94 23.05
N ALA A 117 18.87 -10.63 22.73
CA ALA A 117 18.83 -10.21 21.33
C ALA A 117 19.97 -10.84 20.50
N ARG A 118 21.19 -10.81 21.03
CA ARG A 118 22.39 -11.39 20.40
C ARG A 118 22.24 -12.89 20.22
N SER A 119 21.84 -13.63 21.24
CA SER A 119 21.72 -15.08 21.16
C SER A 119 20.62 -15.52 20.19
N ALA A 120 19.53 -14.74 20.09
CA ALA A 120 18.46 -14.99 19.11
C ALA A 120 18.98 -14.84 17.66
N LEU A 121 19.70 -13.76 17.36
CA LEU A 121 20.28 -13.57 16.03
C LEU A 121 21.31 -14.64 15.68
N HIS A 122 22.14 -15.06 16.64
CA HIS A 122 23.06 -16.18 16.44
C HIS A 122 22.32 -17.50 16.15
N TYR A 123 21.20 -17.76 16.84
CA TYR A 123 20.38 -18.93 16.60
C TYR A 123 19.79 -18.93 15.19
N TYR A 124 19.19 -17.84 14.75
CA TYR A 124 18.61 -17.73 13.41
C TYR A 124 19.66 -17.74 12.31
N GLY A 125 20.83 -17.13 12.53
CA GLY A 125 21.95 -17.21 11.59
C GLY A 125 22.42 -18.66 11.36
N ARG A 126 22.49 -19.46 12.44
CA ARG A 126 22.79 -20.91 12.32
C ARG A 126 21.71 -21.69 11.60
N LEU A 127 20.43 -21.39 11.86
CA LEU A 127 19.32 -22.01 11.14
C LEU A 127 19.35 -21.70 9.64
N SER A 128 19.84 -20.53 9.27
CA SER A 128 20.05 -20.12 7.88
C SER A 128 21.31 -20.72 7.26
N GLY A 129 22.08 -21.55 7.99
CA GLY A 129 23.29 -22.19 7.49
C GLY A 129 24.49 -21.26 7.37
N MET A 130 24.51 -20.12 8.07
CA MET A 130 25.60 -19.13 8.00
C MET A 130 26.81 -19.56 8.82
N GLU A 131 28.01 -19.15 8.38
CA GLU A 131 29.24 -19.35 9.12
C GLU A 131 29.31 -18.50 10.40
N THR A 132 29.92 -19.04 11.46
CA THR A 132 29.95 -18.39 12.78
C THR A 132 30.57 -16.99 12.76
N GLN A 133 31.60 -16.76 11.94
CA GLN A 133 32.26 -15.45 11.83
C GLN A 133 31.33 -14.42 11.14
N VAL A 134 30.63 -14.86 10.09
CA VAL A 134 29.64 -14.04 9.38
C VAL A 134 28.49 -13.68 10.31
N ILE A 135 27.99 -14.65 11.09
CA ILE A 135 26.94 -14.44 12.08
C ILE A 135 27.33 -13.36 13.09
N LYS A 136 28.55 -13.42 13.63
CA LYS A 136 29.02 -12.41 14.60
C LYS A 136 29.00 -11.01 14.02
N ARG A 137 29.62 -10.81 12.85
CA ARG A 137 29.68 -9.53 12.17
C ARG A 137 28.28 -8.99 11.86
N ARG A 138 27.41 -9.83 11.22
CA ARG A 138 26.06 -9.42 10.88
C ARG A 138 25.20 -9.12 12.11
N THR A 139 25.41 -9.83 13.21
CA THR A 139 24.71 -9.55 14.48
C THR A 139 25.02 -8.13 14.98
N ASP A 140 26.29 -7.73 14.99
CA ASP A 140 26.68 -6.39 15.43
C ASP A 140 26.06 -5.32 14.50
N GLU A 141 26.23 -5.46 13.19
CA GLU A 141 25.65 -4.57 12.17
C GLU A 141 24.12 -4.42 12.34
N LEU A 142 23.39 -5.53 12.48
CA LEU A 142 21.95 -5.52 12.56
C LEU A 142 21.44 -4.95 13.89
N LEU A 143 22.13 -5.22 14.99
CA LEU A 143 21.78 -4.62 16.29
C LEU A 143 21.94 -3.11 16.27
N ASP A 144 22.92 -2.59 15.54
CA ASP A 144 23.11 -1.15 15.36
C ASP A 144 22.01 -0.57 14.46
N ILE A 145 21.70 -1.19 13.32
CA ILE A 145 20.64 -0.77 12.41
C ILE A 145 19.28 -0.67 13.12
N VAL A 146 18.95 -1.67 13.95
CA VAL A 146 17.66 -1.69 14.66
C VAL A 146 17.69 -0.95 16.01
N GLY A 147 18.82 -0.31 16.37
CA GLY A 147 18.97 0.47 17.60
C GLY A 147 18.88 -0.35 18.88
N LEU A 148 19.38 -1.60 18.86
CA LEU A 148 19.40 -2.51 20.03
C LEU A 148 20.83 -2.85 20.51
N GLY A 149 21.87 -2.21 19.98
CA GLY A 149 23.28 -2.48 20.33
C GLY A 149 23.57 -2.38 21.82
N ASN A 150 23.00 -1.39 22.51
CA ASN A 150 23.17 -1.21 23.96
C ASN A 150 22.34 -2.19 24.82
N ARG A 151 21.48 -3.01 24.21
CA ARG A 151 20.60 -3.97 24.89
C ARG A 151 20.77 -5.40 24.37
N ASP A 152 21.82 -5.66 23.64
CA ASP A 152 22.09 -6.91 22.94
C ASP A 152 22.18 -8.15 23.87
N ARG A 153 22.59 -7.95 25.14
CA ARG A 153 22.69 -8.98 26.18
C ARG A 153 21.50 -9.04 27.12
N GLU A 154 20.53 -8.14 26.94
CA GLU A 154 19.31 -8.16 27.75
C GLU A 154 18.37 -9.28 27.28
N SER A 155 17.68 -9.93 28.24
CA SER A 155 16.70 -10.97 27.93
C SER A 155 15.54 -10.37 27.11
N VAL A 156 15.17 -11.06 26.01
CA VAL A 156 14.04 -10.69 25.15
C VAL A 156 12.72 -10.58 25.94
N SER A 157 12.61 -11.30 27.07
CA SER A 157 11.43 -11.20 27.94
C SER A 157 11.18 -9.82 28.56
N ARG A 158 12.20 -8.95 28.56
CA ARG A 158 12.13 -7.59 29.08
C ARG A 158 11.92 -6.53 27.98
N PHE A 159 11.84 -6.95 26.73
CA PHE A 159 11.70 -6.03 25.62
C PHE A 159 10.28 -5.45 25.56
N SER A 160 10.18 -4.16 25.26
CA SER A 160 8.92 -3.56 24.81
C SER A 160 8.47 -4.18 23.50
N LYS A 161 7.20 -4.03 23.13
CA LYS A 161 6.68 -4.53 21.86
C LYS A 161 7.47 -3.97 20.67
N GLY A 162 7.84 -2.67 20.70
CA GLY A 162 8.66 -2.04 19.65
C GLY A 162 10.09 -2.59 19.59
N MET A 163 10.74 -2.83 20.72
CA MET A 163 12.06 -3.48 20.76
C MET A 163 12.00 -4.91 20.19
N TYR A 164 10.95 -5.64 20.56
CA TYR A 164 10.73 -7.01 20.09
C TYR A 164 10.51 -7.05 18.57
N GLN A 165 9.74 -6.12 18.04
CA GLN A 165 9.48 -5.98 16.60
C GLN A 165 10.76 -5.61 15.83
N ARG A 166 11.58 -4.70 16.36
CA ARG A 166 12.88 -4.34 15.78
C ARG A 166 13.87 -5.51 15.79
N LEU A 167 13.85 -6.32 16.84
CA LEU A 167 14.62 -7.58 16.85
C LEU A 167 14.12 -8.55 15.77
N GLY A 168 12.83 -8.62 15.52
CA GLY A 168 12.24 -9.40 14.43
C GLY A 168 12.70 -8.94 13.05
N LEU A 169 12.82 -7.61 12.83
CA LEU A 169 13.42 -7.06 11.61
C LEU A 169 14.88 -7.52 11.47
N ALA A 170 15.68 -7.43 12.53
CA ALA A 170 17.06 -7.91 12.51
C ALA A 170 17.15 -9.42 12.20
N GLN A 171 16.23 -10.23 12.77
CA GLN A 171 16.13 -11.66 12.47
C GLN A 171 15.80 -11.92 11.00
N ALA A 172 14.84 -11.19 10.43
CA ALA A 172 14.46 -11.33 9.02
C ALA A 172 15.59 -10.94 8.06
N LEU A 173 16.49 -10.03 8.48
CA LEU A 173 17.64 -9.53 7.72
C LEU A 173 18.92 -10.38 7.91
N MET A 174 18.92 -11.37 8.79
CA MET A 174 20.14 -12.05 9.24
C MET A 174 20.94 -12.67 8.09
N HIS A 175 20.28 -13.29 7.13
CA HIS A 175 20.88 -13.97 5.98
C HIS A 175 21.06 -13.07 4.75
N ASP A 176 20.95 -11.74 4.94
CA ASP A 176 21.10 -10.71 3.91
C ASP A 176 20.17 -10.88 2.70
N PRO A 177 18.86 -10.92 2.90
CA PRO A 177 17.90 -11.15 1.81
C PRO A 177 17.86 -9.98 0.81
N ASP A 178 17.49 -10.27 -0.44
CA ASP A 178 17.23 -9.28 -1.47
C ASP A 178 15.80 -8.71 -1.38
N LEU A 179 14.86 -9.52 -0.90
CA LEU A 179 13.46 -9.15 -0.67
C LEU A 179 13.12 -9.32 0.81
N LEU A 180 12.57 -8.28 1.42
CA LEU A 180 12.04 -8.32 2.78
C LEU A 180 10.51 -8.22 2.73
N ILE A 181 9.81 -9.23 3.23
CA ILE A 181 8.36 -9.24 3.38
C ILE A 181 8.02 -8.92 4.83
N LEU A 182 7.27 -7.84 5.05
CA LEU A 182 6.87 -7.35 6.37
C LEU A 182 5.34 -7.44 6.50
N ASP A 183 4.87 -8.27 7.42
CA ASP A 183 3.44 -8.46 7.68
C ASP A 183 3.03 -7.68 8.94
N GLU A 184 2.36 -6.52 8.77
CA GLU A 184 1.90 -5.62 9.82
C GLU A 184 3.02 -5.24 10.82
N PRO A 185 4.17 -4.68 10.36
CA PRO A 185 5.36 -4.51 11.21
C PRO A 185 5.18 -3.53 12.37
N THR A 186 4.16 -2.69 12.33
CA THR A 186 3.92 -1.63 13.32
C THR A 186 2.63 -1.84 14.11
N ASP A 187 1.92 -2.96 13.88
CA ASP A 187 0.65 -3.22 14.54
C ASP A 187 0.78 -3.25 16.06
N GLY A 188 -0.14 -2.51 16.71
CA GLY A 188 -0.22 -2.41 18.17
C GLY A 188 1.02 -1.79 18.84
N LEU A 189 1.87 -1.07 18.10
CA LEU A 189 2.94 -0.26 18.65
C LEU A 189 2.41 1.13 19.05
N ASP A 190 3.03 1.72 20.06
CA ASP A 190 2.86 3.12 20.38
C ASP A 190 3.49 4.03 19.32
N PRO A 191 3.19 5.35 19.28
CA PRO A 191 3.73 6.24 18.26
C PRO A 191 5.26 6.29 18.20
N VAL A 192 5.95 6.12 19.34
CA VAL A 192 7.41 6.11 19.40
C VAL A 192 7.94 4.84 18.74
N GLY A 193 7.39 3.67 19.12
CA GLY A 193 7.78 2.38 18.53
C GLY A 193 7.53 2.32 17.04
N ARG A 194 6.41 2.88 16.54
CA ARG A 194 6.12 2.99 15.10
C ARG A 194 7.19 3.80 14.37
N ASN A 195 7.57 4.96 14.92
CA ASN A 195 8.61 5.80 14.35
C ASN A 195 9.98 5.11 14.31
N GLU A 196 10.30 4.32 15.34
CA GLU A 196 11.56 3.56 15.37
C GLU A 196 11.59 2.46 14.30
N VAL A 197 10.50 1.69 14.13
CA VAL A 197 10.36 0.68 13.07
C VAL A 197 10.43 1.33 11.69
N ARG A 198 9.73 2.46 11.49
CA ARG A 198 9.75 3.21 10.24
C ARG A 198 11.16 3.63 9.85
N ARG A 199 11.96 4.20 10.77
CA ARG A 199 13.35 4.59 10.51
C ARG A 199 14.20 3.40 10.04
N VAL A 200 13.97 2.23 10.60
CA VAL A 200 14.67 1.01 10.13
C VAL A 200 14.29 0.70 8.69
N ILE A 201 12.99 0.76 8.34
CA ILE A 201 12.51 0.51 6.96
C ILE A 201 13.10 1.55 6.00
N GLU A 202 13.10 2.84 6.37
CA GLU A 202 13.73 3.92 5.58
C GLU A 202 15.22 3.67 5.35
N THR A 203 15.95 3.27 6.40
CA THR A 203 17.38 2.92 6.28
C THR A 203 17.60 1.77 5.30
N LEU A 204 16.76 0.75 5.33
CA LEU A 204 16.85 -0.40 4.42
C LEU A 204 16.51 -0.02 2.97
N ARG A 205 15.51 0.83 2.77
CA ARG A 205 15.17 1.41 1.45
C ARG A 205 16.36 2.17 0.89
N ASP A 206 16.97 3.04 1.69
CA ASP A 206 18.10 3.86 1.28
C ASP A 206 19.36 3.02 0.96
N GLN A 207 19.44 1.81 1.51
CA GLN A 207 20.42 0.78 1.14
C GLN A 207 20.04 -0.02 -0.12
N GLY A 208 18.91 0.30 -0.79
CA GLY A 208 18.48 -0.36 -2.01
C GLY A 208 17.80 -1.71 -1.81
N LYS A 209 17.37 -2.06 -0.58
CA LYS A 209 16.63 -3.30 -0.34
C LYS A 209 15.22 -3.21 -0.90
N THR A 210 14.76 -4.30 -1.54
CA THR A 210 13.36 -4.43 -1.96
C THR A 210 12.51 -4.84 -0.75
N ILE A 211 11.43 -4.10 -0.49
CA ILE A 211 10.56 -4.34 0.67
C ILE A 211 9.12 -4.50 0.19
N PHE A 212 8.47 -5.58 0.60
CA PHE A 212 7.05 -5.81 0.42
C PHE A 212 6.35 -5.66 1.77
N LEU A 213 5.68 -4.53 1.95
CA LEU A 213 5.05 -4.12 3.21
C LEU A 213 3.55 -4.37 3.16
N ASN A 214 3.03 -5.24 4.03
CA ASN A 214 1.61 -5.34 4.30
C ASN A 214 1.24 -4.49 5.50
N SER A 215 0.30 -3.57 5.33
CA SER A 215 -0.28 -2.81 6.42
C SER A 215 -1.76 -2.51 6.15
N HIS A 216 -2.52 -2.34 7.21
CA HIS A 216 -3.88 -1.79 7.16
C HIS A 216 -3.88 -0.30 7.55
N ILE A 217 -2.72 0.26 7.95
CA ILE A 217 -2.55 1.66 8.34
C ILE A 217 -1.99 2.44 7.16
N LEU A 218 -2.86 3.21 6.55
CA LEU A 218 -2.57 3.97 5.35
C LEU A 218 -1.41 4.95 5.52
N GLN A 219 -1.39 5.71 6.62
CA GLN A 219 -0.34 6.68 6.92
C GLN A 219 1.07 6.07 6.97
N GLU A 220 1.19 4.82 7.41
CA GLU A 220 2.48 4.13 7.45
C GLU A 220 2.97 3.76 6.05
N VAL A 221 2.05 3.28 5.20
CA VAL A 221 2.33 2.94 3.81
C VAL A 221 2.75 4.19 3.03
N GLU A 222 2.05 5.31 3.23
CA GLU A 222 2.35 6.60 2.60
C GLU A 222 3.77 7.09 2.90
N MET A 223 4.21 6.92 4.15
CA MET A 223 5.50 7.45 4.58
C MET A 223 6.72 6.67 4.07
N VAL A 224 6.58 5.37 3.80
CA VAL A 224 7.73 4.53 3.47
C VAL A 224 7.68 3.92 2.08
N CYS A 225 6.48 3.73 1.50
CA CYS A 225 6.31 3.05 0.23
C CYS A 225 6.61 3.95 -0.96
N THR A 226 7.08 3.35 -2.05
CA THR A 226 7.22 3.99 -3.38
C THR A 226 5.96 3.79 -4.20
N ARG A 227 5.36 2.59 -4.10
CA ARG A 227 4.15 2.17 -4.79
C ARG A 227 3.23 1.42 -3.85
N VAL A 228 1.93 1.49 -4.08
CA VAL A 228 0.91 0.86 -3.25
C VAL A 228 -0.10 0.13 -4.12
N ALA A 229 -0.35 -1.13 -3.82
CA ALA A 229 -1.46 -1.89 -4.36
C ALA A 229 -2.60 -1.94 -3.35
N ILE A 230 -3.80 -1.63 -3.82
CA ILE A 230 -5.02 -1.69 -3.03
C ILE A 230 -5.71 -3.02 -3.28
N LEU A 231 -5.80 -3.85 -2.24
CA LEU A 231 -6.45 -5.17 -2.29
C LEU A 231 -7.81 -5.11 -1.59
N SER A 232 -8.88 -5.50 -2.29
CA SER A 232 -10.22 -5.60 -1.72
C SER A 232 -10.94 -6.83 -2.26
N LYS A 233 -11.57 -7.60 -1.36
CA LYS A 233 -12.35 -8.81 -1.71
C LYS A 233 -11.60 -9.78 -2.64
N GLY A 234 -10.27 -9.90 -2.45
CA GLY A 234 -9.40 -10.79 -3.21
C GLY A 234 -8.96 -10.27 -4.59
N LYS A 235 -9.25 -9.04 -4.95
CA LYS A 235 -8.84 -8.40 -6.22
C LYS A 235 -8.00 -7.15 -5.96
N ILE A 236 -7.00 -6.89 -6.80
CA ILE A 236 -6.33 -5.59 -6.86
C ILE A 236 -7.29 -4.59 -7.50
N ARG A 237 -7.53 -3.48 -6.81
CA ARG A 237 -8.41 -2.39 -7.26
C ARG A 237 -7.63 -1.29 -7.95
N GLY A 238 -6.36 -1.15 -7.61
CA GLY A 238 -5.46 -0.19 -8.24
C GLY A 238 -4.04 -0.35 -7.71
N ILE A 239 -3.08 0.05 -8.52
CA ILE A 239 -1.68 0.20 -8.13
C ILE A 239 -1.31 1.63 -8.46
N VAL A 240 -0.88 2.39 -7.45
CA VAL A 240 -0.54 3.80 -7.58
C VAL A 240 0.84 4.08 -6.97
N THR A 241 1.55 5.06 -7.50
CA THR A 241 2.72 5.59 -6.80
C THR A 241 2.26 6.51 -5.67
N VAL A 242 3.01 6.55 -4.57
CA VAL A 242 2.72 7.49 -3.47
C VAL A 242 2.75 8.94 -3.99
N ARG A 243 3.58 9.23 -4.99
CA ARG A 243 3.63 10.55 -5.63
C ARG A 243 2.33 10.91 -6.38
N GLU A 244 1.79 9.98 -7.18
CA GLU A 244 0.48 10.17 -7.85
C GLU A 244 -0.65 10.31 -6.83
N LEU A 245 -0.58 9.52 -5.76
CA LEU A 245 -1.52 9.59 -4.66
C LEU A 245 -1.46 10.96 -3.98
N SER A 246 -0.26 11.46 -3.65
CA SER A 246 -0.05 12.80 -3.09
C SER A 246 -0.47 13.91 -4.06
N GLN A 247 -0.31 13.73 -5.37
CA GLN A 247 -0.79 14.68 -6.37
C GLN A 247 -2.32 14.72 -6.47
N ARG A 248 -2.99 13.58 -6.38
CA ARG A 248 -4.47 13.52 -6.29
C ARG A 248 -4.98 14.13 -4.98
N LEU A 249 -4.21 14.00 -3.89
CA LEU A 249 -4.48 14.66 -2.61
C LEU A 249 -4.25 16.17 -2.68
N ALA A 250 -3.39 16.64 -3.60
CA ALA A 250 -3.12 18.05 -3.81
C ALA A 250 -4.24 18.77 -4.61
N SER A 251 -5.16 18.04 -5.25
CA SER A 251 -6.41 18.63 -5.72
C SER A 251 -7.21 19.06 -4.49
N GLU A 252 -7.32 20.37 -4.31
CA GLU A 252 -8.02 20.96 -3.17
C GLU A 252 -9.52 20.62 -3.28
N ILE A 253 -10.00 19.76 -2.39
CA ILE A 253 -11.45 19.60 -2.19
C ILE A 253 -11.90 20.74 -1.30
N VAL A 254 -12.78 21.57 -1.83
CA VAL A 254 -13.39 22.66 -1.06
C VAL A 254 -14.82 22.30 -0.76
N VAL A 255 -15.16 22.30 0.52
CA VAL A 255 -16.51 22.11 0.99
C VAL A 255 -17.09 23.45 1.36
N PHE A 256 -18.21 23.76 0.75
CA PHE A 256 -19.00 24.95 1.03
C PHE A 256 -20.29 24.55 1.73
N GLU A 257 -20.60 25.18 2.83
CA GLU A 257 -21.94 25.20 3.40
C GLU A 257 -22.63 26.47 2.88
N LEU A 258 -23.68 26.28 2.09
CA LEU A 258 -24.31 27.35 1.32
C LEU A 258 -25.75 27.56 1.76
N GLY A 259 -26.09 28.79 2.07
CA GLY A 259 -27.49 29.23 2.17
C GLY A 259 -28.01 29.55 0.78
N VAL A 260 -28.95 28.76 0.27
CA VAL A 260 -29.50 28.92 -1.09
C VAL A 260 -30.91 29.50 -1.03
N PRO A 261 -31.26 30.40 -1.96
CA PRO A 261 -32.63 30.89 -2.12
C PRO A 261 -33.60 29.74 -2.43
N GLU A 262 -34.88 29.86 -2.03
CA GLU A 262 -35.90 28.81 -2.25
C GLU A 262 -36.07 28.41 -3.73
N GLU A 263 -35.74 29.33 -4.64
CA GLU A 263 -35.86 29.15 -6.08
C GLU A 263 -34.67 28.47 -6.74
N LEU A 264 -33.54 28.26 -6.00
CA LEU A 264 -32.31 27.69 -6.52
C LEU A 264 -32.06 26.30 -5.93
N ASP A 265 -31.98 25.32 -6.85
CA ASP A 265 -31.64 23.95 -6.49
C ASP A 265 -30.12 23.71 -6.63
N GLY A 266 -29.58 22.82 -5.81
CA GLY A 266 -28.16 22.43 -5.85
C GLY A 266 -27.75 21.84 -7.20
N THR A 267 -28.65 21.21 -7.94
CA THR A 267 -28.41 20.66 -9.27
C THR A 267 -28.16 21.77 -10.31
N ASP A 268 -28.96 22.82 -10.25
CA ASP A 268 -28.79 23.98 -11.13
C ASP A 268 -27.47 24.71 -10.85
N LEU A 269 -27.16 24.87 -9.56
CA LEU A 269 -25.90 25.47 -9.13
C LEU A 269 -24.70 24.66 -9.62
N MET A 270 -24.77 23.34 -9.51
CA MET A 270 -23.72 22.43 -9.99
C MET A 270 -23.53 22.53 -11.51
N GLN A 271 -24.62 22.60 -12.29
CA GLN A 271 -24.53 22.72 -13.75
C GLN A 271 -23.90 24.05 -14.18
N ARG A 272 -24.26 25.16 -13.53
CA ARG A 272 -23.68 26.47 -13.79
C ARG A 272 -22.21 26.51 -13.41
N ALA A 273 -21.85 25.97 -12.25
CA ALA A 273 -20.47 25.88 -11.80
C ALA A 273 -19.61 25.05 -12.77
N ALA A 274 -20.08 23.86 -13.18
CA ALA A 274 -19.39 23.03 -14.15
C ALA A 274 -19.13 23.74 -15.49
N SER A 275 -20.15 24.44 -16.00
CA SER A 275 -20.05 25.13 -17.29
C SER A 275 -19.11 26.35 -17.24
N GLN A 276 -19.18 27.16 -16.18
CA GLN A 276 -18.43 28.41 -16.07
C GLN A 276 -16.96 28.18 -15.70
N LEU A 277 -16.70 27.23 -14.81
CA LEU A 277 -15.35 26.89 -14.35
C LEU A 277 -14.64 25.86 -15.23
N LYS A 278 -15.35 25.29 -16.23
CA LYS A 278 -14.85 24.21 -17.10
C LYS A 278 -14.35 23.02 -16.29
N VAL A 279 -15.05 22.68 -15.23
CA VAL A 279 -14.77 21.54 -14.35
C VAL A 279 -15.73 20.41 -14.73
N GLU A 280 -15.23 19.17 -14.75
CA GLU A 280 -16.08 18.00 -14.99
C GLU A 280 -17.14 17.88 -13.88
N LYS A 281 -18.34 17.43 -14.26
CA LYS A 281 -19.47 17.33 -13.32
C LYS A 281 -19.18 16.40 -12.14
N ASP A 282 -18.35 15.39 -12.36
CA ASP A 282 -17.96 14.40 -11.36
C ASP A 282 -17.05 14.99 -10.27
N HIS A 283 -16.50 16.18 -10.50
CA HIS A 283 -15.74 16.94 -9.51
C HIS A 283 -16.60 17.84 -8.63
N LEU A 284 -17.91 17.85 -8.84
CA LEU A 284 -18.87 18.66 -8.10
C LEU A 284 -19.95 17.75 -7.50
N THR A 285 -20.20 17.88 -6.22
CA THR A 285 -21.29 17.16 -5.55
C THR A 285 -22.03 18.08 -4.60
N TRP A 286 -23.31 17.80 -4.33
CA TRP A 286 -24.06 18.52 -3.36
C TRP A 286 -25.02 17.63 -2.60
N ARG A 287 -25.40 18.03 -1.40
CA ARG A 287 -26.42 17.37 -0.59
C ARG A 287 -27.16 18.38 0.27
N PRO A 288 -28.47 18.25 0.45
CA PRO A 288 -29.21 19.08 1.39
C PRO A 288 -28.86 18.71 2.82
N ILE A 289 -28.64 19.72 3.69
CA ILE A 289 -28.39 19.52 5.14
C ILE A 289 -29.42 20.22 6.03
N GLY A 290 -30.26 21.07 5.45
CA GLY A 290 -31.35 21.76 6.16
C GLY A 290 -32.26 22.55 5.21
N ALA A 291 -33.26 23.23 5.77
CA ALA A 291 -34.13 24.10 4.98
C ALA A 291 -33.34 25.27 4.41
N GLY A 292 -33.16 25.32 3.08
CA GLY A 292 -32.40 26.35 2.41
C GLY A 292 -30.88 26.30 2.62
N VAL A 293 -30.33 25.18 3.14
CA VAL A 293 -28.89 25.01 3.31
C VAL A 293 -28.44 23.72 2.64
N ILE A 294 -27.36 23.84 1.85
CA ILE A 294 -26.74 22.71 1.17
C ILE A 294 -25.24 22.62 1.48
N ASP A 295 -24.70 21.41 1.58
CA ASP A 295 -23.29 21.14 1.44
C ASP A 295 -22.96 21.02 -0.05
N PHE A 296 -22.04 21.83 -0.54
CA PHE A 296 -21.55 21.79 -1.90
C PHE A 296 -20.05 21.50 -1.88
N THR A 297 -19.64 20.43 -2.52
CA THR A 297 -18.24 20.01 -2.55
C THR A 297 -17.71 20.16 -3.97
N ALA A 298 -16.56 20.82 -4.10
CA ALA A 298 -15.89 21.05 -5.37
C ALA A 298 -14.42 20.62 -5.29
N SER A 299 -13.98 19.79 -6.24
CA SER A 299 -12.57 19.47 -6.46
C SER A 299 -12.00 20.48 -7.44
N LEU A 300 -11.19 21.42 -6.94
CA LEU A 300 -10.68 22.56 -7.71
C LEU A 300 -9.15 22.45 -7.83
N PRO A 301 -8.57 22.53 -9.04
CA PRO A 301 -7.14 22.35 -9.25
C PRO A 301 -6.27 23.56 -8.88
N GLY A 302 -6.83 24.60 -8.27
CA GLY A 302 -6.03 25.73 -7.84
C GLY A 302 -6.82 26.91 -7.27
N ARG A 303 -6.09 27.88 -6.73
CA ARG A 303 -6.63 29.05 -6.05
C ARG A 303 -7.50 29.91 -6.96
N ASP A 304 -7.10 30.10 -8.22
CA ASP A 304 -7.83 30.93 -9.17
C ASP A 304 -9.23 30.37 -9.45
N GLN A 305 -9.40 29.08 -9.51
CA GLN A 305 -10.71 28.44 -9.67
C GLN A 305 -11.56 28.52 -8.41
N LEU A 306 -10.94 28.49 -7.24
CA LEU A 306 -11.63 28.73 -5.98
C LEU A 306 -12.21 30.17 -5.93
N ASP A 307 -11.40 31.13 -6.29
CA ASP A 307 -11.84 32.53 -6.32
C ASP A 307 -12.99 32.74 -7.33
N GLN A 308 -12.89 32.11 -8.51
CA GLN A 308 -13.98 32.13 -9.51
C GLN A 308 -15.25 31.40 -9.00
N MET A 309 -15.12 30.32 -8.25
CA MET A 309 -16.25 29.62 -7.63
C MET A 309 -16.95 30.54 -6.62
N VAL A 310 -16.19 31.20 -5.76
CA VAL A 310 -16.73 32.15 -4.77
C VAL A 310 -17.47 33.30 -5.45
N ASP A 311 -16.91 33.84 -6.53
CA ASP A 311 -17.54 34.94 -7.28
C ASP A 311 -18.85 34.47 -7.97
N LEU A 312 -18.85 33.26 -8.52
CA LEU A 312 -20.06 32.65 -9.09
C LEU A 312 -21.16 32.49 -8.03
N LEU A 313 -20.82 31.90 -6.86
CA LEU A 313 -21.79 31.71 -5.79
C LEU A 313 -22.42 33.03 -5.33
N ARG A 314 -21.62 34.06 -5.23
CA ARG A 314 -22.11 35.42 -4.88
C ARG A 314 -22.99 36.01 -5.96
N ALA A 315 -22.65 35.82 -7.25
CA ALA A 315 -23.45 36.33 -8.38
C ALA A 315 -24.83 35.65 -8.44
N GLU A 316 -24.93 34.39 -8.02
CA GLU A 316 -26.18 33.61 -7.94
C GLU A 316 -27.00 33.96 -6.67
N GLY A 317 -26.57 34.91 -5.86
CA GLY A 317 -27.27 35.26 -4.62
C GLY A 317 -27.16 34.25 -3.48
N VAL A 318 -26.20 33.32 -3.57
CA VAL A 318 -25.95 32.28 -2.58
C VAL A 318 -25.11 32.83 -1.43
N SER A 319 -25.52 32.58 -0.20
CA SER A 319 -24.76 32.94 0.99
C SER A 319 -23.76 31.83 1.35
N ILE A 320 -22.47 32.15 1.40
CA ILE A 320 -21.44 31.24 1.87
C ILE A 320 -21.42 31.28 3.40
N LEU A 321 -21.95 30.25 4.05
CA LEU A 321 -22.01 30.12 5.51
C LEU A 321 -20.70 29.58 6.08
N ARG A 322 -20.08 28.65 5.34
CA ARG A 322 -18.78 28.07 5.67
C ARG A 322 -18.02 27.73 4.40
N LEU A 323 -16.71 27.89 4.44
CA LEU A 323 -15.78 27.44 3.42
C LEU A 323 -14.65 26.70 4.14
N GLU A 324 -14.48 25.44 3.80
CA GLU A 324 -13.42 24.60 4.37
C GLU A 324 -12.65 23.92 3.25
N LYS A 325 -11.34 24.13 3.23
CA LYS A 325 -10.45 23.36 2.36
C LYS A 325 -10.20 22.02 3.04
N LYS A 326 -10.66 20.96 2.43
CA LYS A 326 -10.32 19.60 2.82
C LYS A 326 -9.26 19.07 1.86
N GLN A 327 -8.16 18.58 2.42
CA GLN A 327 -7.34 17.63 1.68
C GLN A 327 -8.04 16.29 1.80
N PRO A 328 -8.39 15.62 0.69
CA PRO A 328 -8.94 14.28 0.78
C PRO A 328 -7.94 13.43 1.56
N SER A 329 -8.41 12.77 2.60
CA SER A 329 -7.56 11.80 3.27
C SER A 329 -7.31 10.62 2.32
N LEU A 330 -6.16 9.98 2.43
CA LEU A 330 -5.90 8.75 1.70
C LEU A 330 -6.96 7.66 1.99
N GLU A 331 -7.59 7.71 3.18
CA GLU A 331 -8.73 6.85 3.52
C GLU A 331 -9.95 7.14 2.63
N GLU A 332 -10.24 8.41 2.35
CA GLU A 332 -11.34 8.79 1.45
C GLU A 332 -11.06 8.36 0.01
N LEU A 333 -9.82 8.57 -0.49
CA LEU A 333 -9.40 8.06 -1.81
C LEU A 333 -9.41 6.53 -1.86
N PHE A 334 -9.01 5.87 -0.79
CA PHE A 334 -9.09 4.43 -0.67
C PHE A 334 -10.54 3.95 -0.71
N MET A 335 -11.44 4.60 0.02
CA MET A 335 -12.87 4.27 0.01
C MET A 335 -13.49 4.52 -1.37
N GLN A 336 -13.18 5.61 -2.04
CA GLN A 336 -13.62 5.86 -3.42
C GLN A 336 -13.16 4.75 -4.38
N LEU A 337 -11.88 4.38 -4.36
CA LEU A 337 -11.35 3.28 -5.20
C LEU A 337 -11.96 1.90 -4.86
N VAL A 338 -12.41 1.71 -3.63
CA VAL A 338 -13.11 0.48 -3.21
C VAL A 338 -14.59 0.53 -3.62
N ASP A 339 -15.24 1.69 -3.54
CA ASP A 339 -16.67 1.88 -3.81
C ASP A 339 -16.96 1.98 -5.31
N ASP A 340 -16.13 2.67 -6.11
CA ASP A 340 -16.24 2.71 -7.58
C ASP A 340 -16.21 1.29 -8.18
N SER A 341 -15.43 0.40 -7.56
CA SER A 341 -15.38 -1.00 -7.94
C SER A 341 -16.54 -1.86 -7.40
N ALA A 342 -17.39 -1.32 -6.54
CA ALA A 342 -18.63 -1.97 -6.10
C ALA A 342 -19.81 -1.70 -7.08
N GLY A 343 -19.75 -0.54 -7.79
CA GLY A 343 -20.71 -0.18 -8.84
C GLY A 343 -20.62 -1.07 -10.08
N ASP A 344 -19.43 -1.45 -10.50
CA ASP A 344 -19.20 -2.32 -11.68
C ASP A 344 -19.71 -3.77 -11.49
N ASN A 345 -19.99 -4.21 -10.27
CA ASN A 345 -20.51 -5.55 -10.01
C ASN A 345 -22.05 -5.62 -9.91
N ALA A 346 -22.77 -4.50 -10.09
CA ALA A 346 -24.24 -4.49 -10.10
C ALA A 346 -24.82 -4.81 -11.48
N GLU A 347 -24.02 -4.75 -12.56
CA GLU A 347 -24.47 -5.06 -13.93
C GLU A 347 -24.19 -6.51 -14.39
N GLU A 348 -23.53 -7.34 -13.58
CA GLU A 348 -23.30 -8.77 -13.87
C GLU A 348 -24.16 -9.70 -13.02
N GLN A 349 -25.47 -9.51 -13.00
CA GLN A 349 -26.40 -10.60 -12.65
C GLN A 349 -27.42 -10.76 -13.77
N PRO A 350 -27.45 -11.95 -14.44
CA PRO A 350 -28.47 -12.30 -15.42
C PRO A 350 -29.80 -12.55 -14.79
#